data_e83b33552605a58e2db32470435a1303
#
_entry.id   e83b33552605a58e2db32470435a1303
#
_cell.length_a   1.000
_cell.length_b   1.000
_cell.length_c   1.000
_cell.angle_alpha   90.00
_cell.angle_beta   90.00
_cell.angle_gamma   90.00
#
_symmetry.space_group_name_H-M   'P 1'
#
loop_
_entity.id
_entity.type
_entity.pdbx_description
1 polymer ?
#
loop_
_entity_poly.entity_id
_entity_poly.type
_entity_poly.pdbx_seq_one_letter_code
_entity_poly.pdbx_strand_id
1 'polypeptide(L)'
;MADEPSPGLKIGVAVYAEAEWERLRQLAADSEMLEETYAEWRTVYESSVRQLAASGLATEPVEVGVDELQAWCTARNRPLDANARAEFVSEIMARRSKQAPPSPRFPQFWRD
;
A
#
# COMPACT_ATOMS: atom_id res chain seq x y z
N MET A 1 14.07 -11.02 23.16
CA MET A 1 14.13 -10.83 22.72
C MET A 1 13.87 -10.07 21.98
N ALA A 2 14.08 -9.68 22.06
CA ALA A 2 13.91 -8.72 21.35
C ALA A 2 13.99 -8.79 19.96
N ASP A 3 14.25 -9.73 19.55
CA ASP A 3 14.22 -9.96 18.19
C ASP A 3 12.88 -10.08 17.69
N GLU A 4 11.89 -9.92 18.47
CA GLU A 4 10.62 -9.90 17.97
C GLU A 4 10.38 -8.71 17.16
N PRO A 5 9.74 -8.82 15.98
CA PRO A 5 9.46 -7.66 15.19
C PRO A 5 8.56 -6.71 15.93
N SER A 6 8.77 -5.46 15.68
CA SER A 6 7.96 -4.45 16.30
C SER A 6 6.51 -4.66 15.93
N PRO A 7 5.60 -4.67 16.91
CA PRO A 7 4.19 -4.83 16.55
C PRO A 7 3.79 -3.65 15.69
N GLY A 8 3.11 -3.86 14.67
CA GLY A 8 2.69 -2.81 13.76
C GLY A 8 3.66 -2.50 12.66
N LEU A 9 4.84 -3.08 12.68
CA LEU A 9 5.76 -2.87 11.58
C LEU A 9 5.33 -3.75 10.43
N LYS A 10 4.78 -3.15 9.41
CA LYS A 10 4.25 -3.86 8.26
C LYS A 10 4.65 -3.15 6.99
N ILE A 11 4.72 -3.91 5.91
CA ILE A 11 4.97 -3.37 4.59
C ILE A 11 3.63 -3.12 3.93
N GLY A 12 3.37 -1.88 3.53
CA GLY A 12 2.16 -1.57 2.80
C GLY A 12 2.24 -2.09 1.39
N VAL A 13 1.18 -2.72 0.92
CA VAL A 13 1.12 -3.28 -0.42
C VAL A 13 -0.10 -2.70 -1.10
N ALA A 14 0.11 -2.06 -2.25
CA ALA A 14 -0.98 -1.41 -2.96
C ALA A 14 -1.96 -2.45 -3.49
N VAL A 15 -3.24 -2.20 -3.29
CA VAL A 15 -4.31 -3.05 -3.79
C VAL A 15 -5.22 -2.18 -4.64
N TYR A 16 -5.58 -2.68 -5.80
CA TYR A 16 -6.46 -1.95 -6.71
C TYR A 16 -7.70 -2.78 -6.99
N ALA A 17 -8.87 -2.13 -6.94
CA ALA A 17 -10.05 -2.72 -7.52
C ALA A 17 -9.88 -2.76 -9.04
N GLU A 18 -10.65 -3.60 -9.70
CA GLU A 18 -10.44 -3.79 -11.13
C GLU A 18 -10.57 -2.49 -11.92
N ALA A 19 -11.58 -1.69 -11.62
CA ALA A 19 -11.76 -0.43 -12.33
C ALA A 19 -10.60 0.53 -12.06
N GLU A 20 -10.07 0.52 -10.83
CA GLU A 20 -8.93 1.36 -10.50
C GLU A 20 -7.68 0.90 -11.22
N TRP A 21 -7.49 -0.42 -11.34
CA TRP A 21 -6.31 -0.93 -12.01
C TRP A 21 -6.34 -0.59 -13.50
N GLU A 22 -7.52 -0.69 -14.12
CA GLU A 22 -7.65 -0.31 -15.53
C GLU A 22 -7.33 1.18 -15.71
N ARG A 23 -7.77 1.99 -14.77
CA ARG A 23 -7.47 3.40 -14.81
C ARG A 23 -5.97 3.65 -14.65
N LEU A 24 -5.33 2.91 -13.75
CA LEU A 24 -3.90 3.03 -13.56
C LEU A 24 -3.16 2.71 -14.86
N ARG A 25 -3.59 1.70 -15.58
CA ARG A 25 -2.93 1.36 -16.84
C ARG A 25 -3.00 2.50 -17.85
N GLN A 26 -4.07 3.29 -17.78
CA GLN A 26 -4.22 4.42 -18.69
C GLN A 26 -3.36 5.60 -18.30
N LEU A 27 -3.09 5.77 -17.02
CA LEU A 27 -2.45 6.98 -16.52
C LEU A 27 -0.98 6.81 -16.15
N ALA A 28 -0.54 5.59 -15.90
CA ALA A 28 0.81 5.38 -15.40
C ALA A 28 1.84 5.69 -16.48
N ALA A 29 2.90 6.38 -16.07
CA ALA A 29 3.99 6.70 -16.99
C ALA A 29 4.73 5.43 -17.43
N ASP A 30 4.69 4.39 -16.60
CA ASP A 30 5.34 3.12 -16.90
C ASP A 30 4.32 2.04 -17.21
N SER A 31 3.24 2.41 -17.89
CA SER A 31 2.14 1.47 -18.13
C SER A 31 2.59 0.21 -18.88
N GLU A 32 3.61 0.31 -19.70
CA GLU A 32 4.08 -0.87 -20.43
C GLU A 32 4.72 -1.90 -19.50
N MET A 33 5.06 -1.51 -18.29
CA MET A 33 5.62 -2.42 -17.30
C MET A 33 4.56 -3.11 -16.46
N LEU A 34 3.29 -2.72 -16.61
CA LEU A 34 2.22 -3.30 -15.85
C LEU A 34 1.68 -4.52 -16.58
N GLU A 35 1.12 -5.45 -15.80
CA GLU A 35 0.49 -6.63 -16.39
C GLU A 35 -0.63 -6.20 -17.32
N GLU A 36 -0.93 -7.03 -18.32
CA GLU A 36 -1.92 -6.67 -19.30
C GLU A 36 -3.34 -6.82 -18.81
N THR A 37 -3.57 -7.73 -17.86
CA THR A 37 -4.92 -7.94 -17.36
C THR A 37 -4.93 -7.84 -15.84
N TYR A 38 -6.10 -7.51 -15.33
CA TYR A 38 -6.29 -7.44 -13.89
C TYR A 38 -6.05 -8.81 -13.24
N ALA A 39 -6.47 -9.87 -13.92
CA ALA A 39 -6.26 -11.22 -13.38
C ALA A 39 -4.77 -11.54 -13.24
N GLU A 40 -3.97 -11.12 -14.22
CA GLU A 40 -2.54 -11.33 -14.12
C GLU A 40 -1.95 -10.52 -12.97
N TRP A 41 -2.39 -9.28 -12.81
CA TRP A 41 -1.92 -8.48 -11.70
C TRP A 41 -2.28 -9.13 -10.36
N ARG A 42 -3.50 -9.64 -10.25
CA ARG A 42 -3.91 -10.30 -9.01
C ARG A 42 -3.02 -11.49 -8.68
N THR A 43 -2.64 -12.26 -9.70
CA THR A 43 -1.78 -13.41 -9.50
C THR A 43 -0.41 -12.97 -8.98
N VAL A 44 0.16 -11.92 -9.58
CA VAL A 44 1.44 -11.40 -9.14
C VAL A 44 1.34 -10.84 -7.72
N TYR A 45 0.27 -10.12 -7.44
CA TYR A 45 0.05 -9.57 -6.12
C TYR A 45 0.00 -10.67 -5.05
N GLU A 46 -0.77 -11.70 -5.30
CA GLU A 46 -0.91 -12.77 -4.32
C GLU A 46 0.40 -13.52 -4.13
N SER A 47 1.13 -13.74 -5.21
CA SER A 47 2.43 -14.39 -5.13
C SER A 47 3.41 -13.54 -4.32
N SER A 48 3.41 -12.23 -4.54
CA SER A 48 4.31 -11.33 -3.84
C SER A 48 4.03 -11.32 -2.35
N VAL A 49 2.74 -11.30 -1.98
CA VAL A 49 2.37 -11.31 -0.57
C VAL A 49 2.82 -12.61 0.09
N ARG A 50 2.65 -13.73 -0.61
CA ARG A 50 3.09 -15.01 -0.07
C ARG A 50 4.60 -15.06 0.11
N GLN A 51 5.34 -14.49 -0.85
CA GLN A 51 6.80 -14.48 -0.74
C GLN A 51 7.26 -13.64 0.43
N LEU A 52 6.62 -12.49 0.63
CA LEU A 52 6.97 -11.66 1.77
C LEU A 52 6.68 -12.36 3.09
N ALA A 53 5.53 -13.04 3.16
CA ALA A 53 5.19 -13.78 4.37
C ALA A 53 6.19 -14.90 4.61
N ALA A 54 6.62 -15.58 3.56
CA ALA A 54 7.62 -16.64 3.71
C ALA A 54 8.94 -16.10 4.20
N SER A 55 9.23 -14.83 3.95
CA SER A 55 10.43 -14.19 4.46
C SER A 55 10.27 -13.63 5.85
N GLY A 56 9.13 -13.83 6.48
CA GLY A 56 8.89 -13.35 7.82
C GLY A 56 8.36 -11.93 7.90
N LEU A 57 7.92 -11.38 6.76
CA LEU A 57 7.45 -10.00 6.74
C LEU A 57 5.94 -9.94 6.71
N ALA A 58 5.38 -9.09 7.56
CA ALA A 58 3.94 -8.87 7.58
C ALA A 58 3.61 -7.79 6.55
N THR A 59 2.47 -7.94 5.89
CA THR A 59 2.02 -6.94 4.91
C THR A 59 0.66 -6.40 5.33
N GLU A 60 0.38 -5.20 4.86
CA GLU A 60 -0.92 -4.60 5.08
C GLU A 60 -1.44 -4.11 3.74
N PRO A 61 -2.63 -4.57 3.31
CA PRO A 61 -3.18 -4.09 2.04
C PRO A 61 -3.61 -2.63 2.17
N VAL A 62 -3.26 -1.85 1.15
CA VAL A 62 -3.61 -0.44 1.11
C VAL A 62 -4.39 -0.23 -0.19
N GLU A 63 -5.68 0.02 -0.07
CA GLU A 63 -6.49 0.28 -1.24
C GLU A 63 -6.13 1.64 -1.80
N VAL A 64 -5.84 1.69 -3.09
CA VAL A 64 -5.40 2.91 -3.74
C VAL A 64 -6.47 3.38 -4.71
N GLY A 65 -6.90 4.63 -4.52
CA GLY A 65 -7.74 5.30 -5.50
C GLY A 65 -6.84 6.00 -6.50
N VAL A 66 -7.01 5.66 -7.77
CA VAL A 66 -6.06 6.14 -8.77
C VAL A 66 -6.20 7.63 -9.01
N ASP A 67 -7.40 8.18 -8.88
CA ASP A 67 -7.57 9.63 -9.01
C ASP A 67 -6.83 10.36 -7.90
N GLU A 68 -6.87 9.83 -6.68
CA GLU A 68 -6.13 10.43 -5.58
C GLU A 68 -4.63 10.32 -5.80
N LEU A 69 -4.20 9.18 -6.29
CA LEU A 69 -2.79 8.96 -6.60
C LEU A 69 -2.32 9.96 -7.66
N GLN A 70 -3.13 10.14 -8.70
CA GLN A 70 -2.75 11.07 -9.74
C GLN A 70 -2.69 12.50 -9.24
N ALA A 71 -3.65 12.91 -8.40
CA ALA A 71 -3.63 14.24 -7.82
C ALA A 71 -2.39 14.43 -6.95
N TRP A 72 -2.03 13.40 -6.21
CA TRP A 72 -0.83 13.43 -5.37
C TRP A 72 0.43 13.63 -6.22
N CYS A 73 0.51 12.93 -7.36
CA CYS A 73 1.64 13.10 -8.27
C CYS A 73 1.67 14.49 -8.89
N THR A 74 0.51 14.96 -9.33
CA THR A 74 0.41 16.28 -9.96
C THR A 74 0.83 17.36 -8.98
N ALA A 75 0.40 17.25 -7.73
CA ALA A 75 0.76 18.26 -6.74
C ALA A 75 2.27 18.28 -6.49
N ARG A 76 2.95 17.20 -6.74
CA ARG A 76 4.39 17.11 -6.54
C ARG A 76 5.18 17.22 -7.83
N ASN A 77 4.48 17.47 -8.92
CA ASN A 77 5.09 17.69 -10.23
C ASN A 77 5.97 16.50 -10.62
N ARG A 78 5.44 15.31 -10.46
CA ARG A 78 6.19 14.10 -10.75
C ARG A 78 5.32 13.11 -11.52
N PRO A 79 5.94 12.18 -12.28
CA PRO A 79 5.16 11.20 -13.05
C PRO A 79 4.56 10.15 -12.12
N LEU A 80 3.49 9.53 -12.62
CA LEU A 80 2.86 8.44 -11.91
C LEU A 80 3.57 7.16 -12.34
N ASP A 81 4.60 6.78 -11.61
CA ASP A 81 5.40 5.61 -11.91
C ASP A 81 5.53 4.73 -10.67
N ALA A 82 6.36 3.70 -10.74
CA ALA A 82 6.49 2.75 -9.65
C ALA A 82 6.97 3.41 -8.37
N ASN A 83 7.92 4.33 -8.46
CA ASN A 83 8.40 5.02 -7.28
C ASN A 83 7.31 5.87 -6.65
N ALA A 84 6.52 6.55 -7.48
CA ALA A 84 5.42 7.37 -6.96
C ALA A 84 4.39 6.49 -6.25
N ARG A 85 4.07 5.35 -6.83
CA ARG A 85 3.11 4.45 -6.20
C ARG A 85 3.60 3.97 -4.85
N ALA A 86 4.88 3.63 -4.78
CA ALA A 86 5.45 3.16 -3.52
C ALA A 86 5.45 4.25 -2.45
N GLU A 87 5.82 5.47 -2.83
CA GLU A 87 5.84 6.57 -1.87
C GLU A 87 4.44 6.93 -1.40
N PHE A 88 3.48 6.89 -2.32
CA PHE A 88 2.10 7.18 -1.95
C PHE A 88 1.59 6.19 -0.90
N VAL A 89 1.87 4.91 -1.10
CA VAL A 89 1.47 3.88 -0.15
C VAL A 89 2.19 4.08 1.18
N SER A 90 3.47 4.44 1.13
CA SER A 90 4.22 4.68 2.36
C SER A 90 3.64 5.84 3.16
N GLU A 91 3.19 6.90 2.47
CA GLU A 91 2.57 8.00 3.18
C GLU A 91 1.25 7.61 3.82
N ILE A 92 0.47 6.78 3.13
CA ILE A 92 -0.77 6.30 3.72
C ILE A 92 -0.48 5.49 4.97
N MET A 93 0.52 4.62 4.90
CA MET A 93 0.89 3.82 6.06
C MET A 93 1.35 4.69 7.22
N ALA A 94 2.13 5.73 6.92
CA ALA A 94 2.58 6.63 7.96
C ALA A 94 1.41 7.37 8.60
N ARG A 95 0.43 7.80 7.79
CA ARG A 95 -0.74 8.46 8.34
C ARG A 95 -1.58 7.53 9.21
N ARG A 96 -1.72 6.27 8.78
CA ARG A 96 -2.45 5.30 9.59
C ARG A 96 -1.78 5.09 10.94
N SER A 97 -0.47 5.03 10.93
CA SER A 97 0.28 4.84 12.16
C SER A 97 0.07 6.01 13.11
N LYS A 98 0.08 7.24 12.59
CA LYS A 98 -0.11 8.40 13.43
C LYS A 98 -1.53 8.53 13.95
N GLN A 99 -2.50 8.08 13.17
CA GLN A 99 -3.90 8.22 13.54
C GLN A 99 -4.39 7.09 14.40
N ALA A 100 -3.63 6.00 14.49
CA ALA A 100 -4.05 4.87 15.27
C ALA A 100 -4.15 5.28 16.73
N PRO A 101 -5.21 4.87 17.43
CA PRO A 101 -5.29 5.18 18.83
C PRO A 101 -4.17 4.46 19.57
N PRO A 102 -3.68 5.07 20.62
CA PRO A 102 -2.57 4.45 21.35
C PRO A 102 -3.07 3.21 21.99
N SER A 103 -3.71 2.52 21.86
CA SER A 103 -4.10 1.32 22.36
C SER A 103 -5.47 1.34 22.69
N PRO A 104 -6.08 0.78 22.37
CA PRO A 104 -7.47 0.79 22.64
C PRO A 104 -7.78 0.10 23.91
N ARG A 105 -7.26 0.44 24.11
CA ARG A 105 -7.39 0.14 24.87
C ARG A 105 -7.77 0.36 25.58
N PHE A 106 -7.97 0.37 25.62
CA PHE A 106 -8.13 0.63 26.22
C PHE A 106 -8.37 1.15 26.70
N PRO A 107 -8.80 1.34 27.04
CA PRO A 107 -9.08 1.86 27.51
C PRO A 107 -9.14 2.53 27.94
N GLN A 108 -9.20 2.75 27.85
CA GLN A 108 -9.17 3.29 28.37
C GLN A 108 -9.45 3.77 28.78
N PHE A 109 -9.63 3.43 28.72
CA PHE A 109 -9.80 3.68 29.18
C PHE A 109 -9.54 3.62 29.74
N TRP A 110 -9.64 3.44 29.76
CA TRP A 110 -9.21 3.28 30.17
C TRP A 110 -8.45 3.42 30.59
N ARG A 111 -8.15 3.47 30.69
CA ARG A 111 -7.53 3.60 31.12
C ARG A 111 -7.12 3.92 31.62
N ASP A 112 -6.94 3.71 31.53
CA ASP A 112 -6.73 3.94 32.11
C ASP A 112 -6.76 4.19 32.40
#